data_6c5b97d151c508cb7b487e80b740ae8c
#
_entry.id   6c5b97d151c508cb7b487e80b740ae8c
#
_cell.length_a   1.000
_cell.length_b   1.000
_cell.length_c   1.000
_cell.angle_alpha   90.00
_cell.angle_beta   90.00
_cell.angle_gamma   90.00
#
_symmetry.space_group_name_H-M   'P 1'
#
loop_
_entity.id
_entity.type
_entity.pdbx_description
1 polymer ?
#
loop_
_entity_poly.entity_id
_entity_poly.type
_entity_poly.pdbx_seq_one_letter_code
_entity_poly.pdbx_strand_id
1 'polypeptide(L)'
;MSNRLKVNIFAFVTVLLWGSGFPFTRVIGDQISSFNLGLIRCVLAAVILLIIGAFTGMRKPFNLKDCGWFLVSGATGFSVYFIFFNLGLETLSSSEGSIICATVPIMTSIAVYRLYKEKINGIGWITIVTAFAGVVLLLFWNNIFGTGSEAFSIDIGILWMFLCALVFAAYNVLNRMLTEKGYTAMEIATWSAVFGAVEMLGFLPGTIQEVTSAAAGANMAALYLGVFPSALAYYLWSKSISLAERTSEVTNYLFINPLIATVIALILLHEVPDMGTFVGGIVIIISVVVFSLKGSPDSDAELSSVYADSYSHIPSGK
;
A
#
# COMPACT_ATOMS: atom_id res chain seq x y z
N MET A 1 -5.24 -25.67 7.78
CA MET A 1 -4.94 -24.75 6.67
C MET A 1 -3.49 -24.33 6.78
N SER A 2 -2.69 -24.52 5.74
CA SER A 2 -1.25 -24.14 5.75
C SER A 2 -1.07 -22.63 5.93
N ASN A 3 0.07 -22.20 6.50
CA ASN A 3 0.35 -20.77 6.66
C ASN A 3 0.38 -20.06 5.30
N ARG A 4 0.96 -20.68 4.27
CA ARG A 4 0.99 -20.14 2.91
C ARG A 4 -0.41 -19.86 2.34
N LEU A 5 -1.37 -20.79 2.57
CA LEU A 5 -2.76 -20.57 2.13
C LEU A 5 -3.42 -19.40 2.89
N LYS A 6 -3.14 -19.25 4.20
CA LYS A 6 -3.63 -18.10 4.99
C LYS A 6 -3.06 -16.78 4.46
N VAL A 7 -1.74 -16.71 4.19
CA VAL A 7 -1.08 -15.54 3.61
C VAL A 7 -1.77 -15.15 2.30
N ASN A 8 -1.95 -16.10 1.39
CA ASN A 8 -2.57 -15.85 0.09
C ASN A 8 -4.00 -15.32 0.21
N ILE A 9 -4.83 -15.95 1.07
CA ILE A 9 -6.23 -15.51 1.29
C ILE A 9 -6.28 -14.11 1.90
N PHE A 10 -5.48 -13.85 2.94
CA PHE A 10 -5.50 -12.55 3.61
C PHE A 10 -4.99 -11.44 2.68
N ALA A 11 -3.88 -11.67 1.95
CA ALA A 11 -3.37 -10.72 0.96
C ALA A 11 -4.40 -10.46 -0.15
N PHE A 12 -5.02 -11.52 -0.71
CA PHE A 12 -6.00 -11.38 -1.78
C PHE A 12 -7.24 -10.59 -1.34
N VAL A 13 -7.82 -10.92 -0.18
CA VAL A 13 -8.96 -10.16 0.36
C VAL A 13 -8.57 -8.71 0.63
N THR A 14 -7.37 -8.46 1.14
CA THR A 14 -6.89 -7.10 1.36
C THR A 14 -6.85 -6.29 0.07
N VAL A 15 -6.27 -6.83 -1.01
CA VAL A 15 -6.16 -6.09 -2.27
C VAL A 15 -7.50 -5.91 -2.97
N LEU A 16 -8.47 -6.81 -2.78
CA LEU A 16 -9.86 -6.58 -3.21
C LEU A 16 -10.46 -5.34 -2.53
N LEU A 17 -10.28 -5.23 -1.22
CA LEU A 17 -10.77 -4.08 -0.45
C LEU A 17 -10.02 -2.79 -0.81
N TRP A 18 -8.70 -2.84 -0.96
CA TRP A 18 -7.91 -1.66 -1.32
C TRP A 18 -8.13 -1.22 -2.76
N GLY A 19 -8.24 -2.14 -3.72
CA GLY A 19 -8.57 -1.82 -5.10
C GLY A 19 -9.91 -1.08 -5.23
N SER A 20 -10.92 -1.47 -4.44
CA SER A 20 -12.19 -0.74 -4.38
C SER A 20 -12.03 0.66 -3.75
N GLY A 21 -11.01 0.88 -2.91
CA GLY A 21 -10.78 2.15 -2.25
C GLY A 21 -10.57 3.33 -3.21
N PHE A 22 -9.98 3.11 -4.39
CA PHE A 22 -9.76 4.15 -5.40
C PHE A 22 -11.08 4.75 -5.92
N PRO A 23 -11.99 3.96 -6.53
CA PRO A 23 -13.25 4.52 -7.03
C PRO A 23 -14.17 5.03 -5.92
N PHE A 24 -14.22 4.39 -4.75
CA PHE A 24 -15.02 4.90 -3.64
C PHE A 24 -14.52 6.24 -3.09
N THR A 25 -13.22 6.50 -3.12
CA THR A 25 -12.67 7.83 -2.78
C THR A 25 -13.13 8.87 -3.80
N ARG A 26 -13.13 8.55 -5.10
CA ARG A 26 -13.61 9.47 -6.14
C ARG A 26 -15.13 9.72 -6.10
N VAL A 27 -15.94 8.74 -5.65
CA VAL A 27 -17.39 8.92 -5.44
C VAL A 27 -17.68 10.04 -4.43
N ILE A 28 -16.81 10.23 -3.44
CA ILE A 28 -16.98 11.30 -2.44
C ILE A 28 -16.80 12.67 -3.09
N GLY A 29 -15.88 12.79 -4.07
CA GLY A 29 -15.61 14.02 -4.79
C GLY A 29 -15.28 15.19 -3.86
N ASP A 30 -15.80 16.37 -4.17
CA ASP A 30 -15.53 17.60 -3.41
C ASP A 30 -16.39 17.75 -2.13
N GLN A 31 -17.20 16.74 -1.79
CA GLN A 31 -18.11 16.86 -0.64
C GLN A 31 -17.40 16.70 0.71
N ILE A 32 -16.28 15.95 0.73
CA ILE A 32 -15.42 15.80 1.90
C ILE A 32 -13.99 15.98 1.43
N SER A 33 -13.30 16.97 1.97
CA SER A 33 -11.92 17.29 1.58
C SER A 33 -10.95 16.14 1.89
N SER A 34 -9.84 16.07 1.17
CA SER A 34 -8.84 15.02 1.28
C SER A 34 -8.30 14.82 2.71
N PHE A 35 -8.11 15.91 3.45
CA PHE A 35 -7.65 15.86 4.84
C PHE A 35 -8.74 15.32 5.79
N ASN A 36 -9.97 15.80 5.64
CA ASN A 36 -11.10 15.38 6.47
C ASN A 36 -11.48 13.93 6.22
N LEU A 37 -11.46 13.48 4.95
CA LEU A 37 -11.63 12.07 4.59
C LEU A 37 -10.53 11.19 5.22
N GLY A 38 -9.28 11.66 5.21
CA GLY A 38 -8.17 11.00 5.87
C GLY A 38 -8.44 10.80 7.37
N LEU A 39 -8.89 11.84 8.08
CA LEU A 39 -9.26 11.75 9.49
C LEU A 39 -10.40 10.75 9.72
N ILE A 40 -11.46 10.80 8.91
CA ILE A 40 -12.59 9.85 9.03
C ILE A 40 -12.09 8.41 8.93
N ARG A 41 -11.25 8.12 7.92
CA ARG A 41 -10.68 6.79 7.70
C ARG A 41 -9.81 6.34 8.87
N CYS A 42 -8.96 7.23 9.41
CA CYS A 42 -8.12 6.93 10.57
C CYS A 42 -8.94 6.66 11.83
N VAL A 43 -9.92 7.52 12.13
CA VAL A 43 -10.77 7.40 13.34
C VAL A 43 -11.62 6.13 13.27
N LEU A 44 -12.29 5.88 12.16
CA LEU A 44 -13.10 4.67 11.99
C LEU A 44 -12.23 3.40 12.11
N ALA A 45 -11.05 3.40 11.48
CA ALA A 45 -10.13 2.27 11.59
C ALA A 45 -9.68 2.07 13.05
N ALA A 46 -9.27 3.13 13.74
CA ALA A 46 -8.84 3.07 15.14
C ALA A 46 -9.95 2.53 16.05
N VAL A 47 -11.16 3.07 15.95
CA VAL A 47 -12.30 2.65 16.78
C VAL A 47 -12.66 1.19 16.54
N ILE A 48 -12.78 0.77 15.27
CA ILE A 48 -13.15 -0.60 14.92
C ILE A 48 -12.07 -1.59 15.39
N LEU A 49 -10.80 -1.28 15.13
CA LEU A 49 -9.70 -2.15 15.52
C LEU A 49 -9.52 -2.21 17.04
N LEU A 50 -9.77 -1.11 17.78
CA LEU A 50 -9.78 -1.12 19.25
C LEU A 50 -10.92 -2.02 19.78
N ILE A 51 -12.11 -1.92 19.21
CA ILE A 51 -13.25 -2.77 19.60
C ILE A 51 -12.91 -4.24 19.35
N ILE A 52 -12.46 -4.59 18.13
CA ILE A 52 -12.10 -5.97 17.79
C ILE A 52 -10.94 -6.45 18.67
N GLY A 53 -9.93 -5.63 18.88
CA GLY A 53 -8.77 -5.93 19.72
C GLY A 53 -9.13 -6.22 21.19
N ALA A 54 -10.12 -5.47 21.74
CA ALA A 54 -10.64 -5.70 23.10
C ALA A 54 -11.29 -7.09 23.25
N PHE A 55 -11.98 -7.58 22.21
CA PHE A 55 -12.61 -8.90 22.24
C PHE A 55 -11.66 -10.05 21.87
N THR A 56 -10.66 -9.80 21.02
CA THR A 56 -9.72 -10.85 20.58
C THR A 56 -8.49 -10.97 21.44
N GLY A 57 -8.29 -10.04 22.38
CA GLY A 57 -7.17 -9.99 23.33
C GLY A 57 -5.88 -9.49 22.66
N MET A 58 -5.61 -8.19 22.72
CA MET A 58 -4.26 -7.67 22.48
C MET A 58 -3.34 -8.19 23.59
N ARG A 59 -2.31 -8.92 23.24
CA ARG A 59 -1.47 -9.66 24.19
C ARG A 59 -0.46 -8.78 24.92
N LYS A 60 -0.01 -7.71 24.27
CA LYS A 60 0.96 -6.79 24.86
C LYS A 60 0.28 -5.46 25.20
N PRO A 61 0.42 -4.97 26.44
CA PRO A 61 0.11 -3.60 26.71
C PRO A 61 1.00 -2.69 25.87
N PHE A 62 0.48 -1.54 25.45
CA PHE A 62 1.25 -0.55 24.72
C PHE A 62 2.52 -0.16 25.49
N ASN A 63 3.68 -0.28 24.86
CA ASN A 63 4.94 0.11 25.46
C ASN A 63 5.30 1.54 25.03
N LEU A 64 5.34 2.47 25.96
CA LEU A 64 5.71 3.87 25.72
C LEU A 64 7.08 4.02 25.01
N LYS A 65 8.01 3.07 25.19
CA LYS A 65 9.30 3.07 24.48
C LYS A 65 9.16 2.87 22.97
N ASP A 66 8.08 2.25 22.53
CA ASP A 66 7.79 2.00 21.12
C ASP A 66 6.86 3.05 20.50
N CYS A 67 6.46 4.08 21.28
CA CYS A 67 5.60 5.18 20.85
C CYS A 67 6.10 5.84 19.55
N GLY A 68 7.41 6.10 19.44
CA GLY A 68 8.02 6.68 18.23
C GLY A 68 7.86 5.80 17.00
N TRP A 69 7.94 4.49 17.14
CA TRP A 69 7.73 3.56 16.03
C TRP A 69 6.28 3.54 15.57
N PHE A 70 5.33 3.57 16.49
CA PHE A 70 3.91 3.62 16.16
C PHE A 70 3.49 4.98 15.61
N LEU A 71 4.10 6.08 16.05
CA LEU A 71 3.91 7.39 15.44
C LEU A 71 4.36 7.38 13.97
N VAL A 72 5.54 6.89 13.67
CA VAL A 72 6.00 6.78 12.27
C VAL A 72 5.15 5.78 11.48
N SER A 73 4.72 4.69 12.10
CA SER A 73 3.83 3.71 11.45
C SER A 73 2.42 4.28 11.21
N GLY A 74 1.90 5.11 12.12
CA GLY A 74 0.65 5.86 11.96
C GLY A 74 0.74 6.85 10.81
N ALA A 75 1.83 7.63 10.77
CA ALA A 75 2.08 8.56 9.68
C ALA A 75 2.16 7.85 8.32
N THR A 76 3.01 6.84 8.20
CA THR A 76 3.31 6.19 6.92
C THR A 76 2.22 5.24 6.43
N GLY A 77 1.42 4.66 7.31
CA GLY A 77 0.34 3.73 6.96
C GLY A 77 -1.04 4.35 6.95
N PHE A 78 -1.23 5.48 7.63
CA PHE A 78 -2.55 6.07 7.84
C PHE A 78 -2.58 7.57 7.52
N SER A 79 -2.12 8.46 8.41
CA SER A 79 -2.36 9.90 8.27
C SER A 79 -1.76 10.49 7.01
N VAL A 80 -0.44 10.47 6.83
CA VAL A 80 0.26 11.00 5.65
C VAL A 80 -0.10 10.19 4.40
N TYR A 81 -0.20 8.85 4.54
CA TYR A 81 -0.64 7.98 3.45
C TYR A 81 -2.01 8.39 2.91
N PHE A 82 -3.03 8.54 3.77
CA PHE A 82 -4.37 8.91 3.31
C PHE A 82 -4.44 10.33 2.75
N ILE A 83 -3.66 11.27 3.32
CA ILE A 83 -3.56 12.61 2.76
C ILE A 83 -3.05 12.53 1.31
N PHE A 84 -1.92 11.88 1.08
CA PHE A 84 -1.34 11.77 -0.26
C PHE A 84 -2.22 10.96 -1.22
N PHE A 85 -2.83 9.88 -0.74
CA PHE A 85 -3.76 9.06 -1.51
C PHE A 85 -4.98 9.86 -1.97
N ASN A 86 -5.61 10.59 -1.06
CA ASN A 86 -6.80 11.37 -1.36
C ASN A 86 -6.46 12.56 -2.28
N LEU A 87 -5.39 13.33 -1.99
CA LEU A 87 -4.91 14.41 -2.86
C LEU A 87 -4.54 13.91 -4.27
N GLY A 88 -3.96 12.73 -4.39
CA GLY A 88 -3.67 12.12 -5.68
C GLY A 88 -4.93 11.85 -6.49
N LEU A 89 -6.01 11.41 -5.86
CA LEU A 89 -7.28 11.09 -6.50
C LEU A 89 -8.19 12.31 -6.71
N GLU A 90 -7.81 13.50 -6.28
CA GLU A 90 -8.52 14.74 -6.68
C GLU A 90 -8.40 14.99 -8.19
N THR A 91 -7.27 14.67 -8.78
CA THR A 91 -6.98 14.93 -10.20
C THR A 91 -6.83 13.65 -11.02
N LEU A 92 -6.28 12.58 -10.46
CA LEU A 92 -6.10 11.31 -11.17
C LEU A 92 -7.38 10.47 -11.19
N SER A 93 -7.54 9.69 -12.26
CA SER A 93 -8.53 8.62 -12.31
C SER A 93 -8.17 7.48 -11.35
N SER A 94 -9.15 6.64 -11.02
CA SER A 94 -8.95 5.47 -10.17
C SER A 94 -7.91 4.50 -10.77
N SER A 95 -7.90 4.36 -12.08
CA SER A 95 -6.95 3.51 -12.81
C SER A 95 -5.53 4.05 -12.70
N GLU A 96 -5.30 5.33 -13.01
CA GLU A 96 -3.97 5.96 -12.94
C GLU A 96 -3.39 5.89 -11.53
N GLY A 97 -4.17 6.29 -10.52
CA GLY A 97 -3.75 6.23 -9.12
C GLY A 97 -3.35 4.81 -8.69
N SER A 98 -4.15 3.81 -9.05
CA SER A 98 -3.89 2.41 -8.70
C SER A 98 -2.65 1.83 -9.41
N ILE A 99 -2.39 2.24 -10.67
CA ILE A 99 -1.20 1.84 -11.43
C ILE A 99 0.07 2.42 -10.80
N ILE A 100 0.04 3.70 -10.38
CA ILE A 100 1.18 4.31 -9.69
C ILE A 100 1.42 3.59 -8.35
N CYS A 101 0.38 3.28 -7.59
CA CYS A 101 0.49 2.50 -6.35
C CYS A 101 1.00 1.06 -6.57
N ALA A 102 0.86 0.49 -7.78
CA ALA A 102 1.45 -0.81 -8.09
C ALA A 102 3.00 -0.79 -8.09
N THR A 103 3.65 0.37 -7.98
CA THR A 103 5.10 0.48 -7.77
C THR A 103 5.53 0.21 -6.32
N VAL A 104 4.61 0.18 -5.37
CA VAL A 104 4.90 -0.08 -3.93
C VAL A 104 5.78 -1.31 -3.69
N PRO A 105 5.56 -2.47 -4.31
CA PRO A 105 6.42 -3.64 -4.11
C PRO A 105 7.88 -3.40 -4.46
N ILE A 106 8.13 -2.66 -5.55
CA ILE A 106 9.48 -2.27 -5.95
C ILE A 106 10.12 -1.37 -4.87
N MET A 107 9.38 -0.34 -4.44
CA MET A 107 9.87 0.59 -3.40
C MET A 107 10.10 -0.14 -2.07
N THR A 108 9.22 -1.06 -1.69
CA THR A 108 9.38 -1.90 -0.51
C THR A 108 10.63 -2.77 -0.64
N SER A 109 10.85 -3.41 -1.79
CA SER A 109 12.03 -4.27 -2.03
C SER A 109 13.33 -3.48 -1.98
N ILE A 110 13.37 -2.25 -2.50
CA ILE A 110 14.54 -1.36 -2.39
C ILE A 110 14.81 -1.01 -0.92
N ALA A 111 13.76 -0.71 -0.14
CA ALA A 111 13.90 -0.41 1.29
C ALA A 111 14.41 -1.63 2.08
N VAL A 112 13.87 -2.81 1.81
CA VAL A 112 14.28 -4.08 2.41
C VAL A 112 15.73 -4.44 2.01
N TYR A 113 16.11 -4.24 0.74
CA TYR A 113 17.50 -4.39 0.29
C TYR A 113 18.47 -3.55 1.14
N ARG A 114 18.13 -2.29 1.42
CA ARG A 114 18.97 -1.39 2.22
C ARG A 114 19.05 -1.78 3.69
N LEU A 115 17.92 -2.18 4.29
CA LEU A 115 17.78 -2.42 5.73
C LEU A 115 18.13 -3.86 6.12
N TYR A 116 17.71 -4.83 5.32
CA TYR A 116 17.87 -6.26 5.60
C TYR A 116 18.94 -6.92 4.71
N LYS A 117 19.59 -6.15 3.82
CA LYS A 117 20.62 -6.62 2.88
C LYS A 117 20.12 -7.74 1.93
N GLU A 118 18.82 -7.82 1.70
CA GLU A 118 18.26 -8.73 0.71
C GLU A 118 18.74 -8.32 -0.68
N LYS A 119 19.38 -9.22 -1.43
CA LYS A 119 19.97 -8.87 -2.74
C LYS A 119 18.91 -8.69 -3.81
N ILE A 120 19.09 -7.67 -4.65
CA ILE A 120 18.35 -7.48 -5.91
C ILE A 120 19.33 -7.86 -7.03
N ASN A 121 18.92 -8.80 -7.89
CA ASN A 121 19.75 -9.24 -9.01
C ASN A 121 19.66 -8.27 -10.23
N GLY A 122 20.42 -8.54 -11.28
CA GLY A 122 20.43 -7.69 -12.49
C GLY A 122 19.05 -7.57 -13.16
N ILE A 123 18.26 -8.64 -13.18
CA ILE A 123 16.89 -8.63 -13.71
C ILE A 123 16.01 -7.70 -12.87
N GLY A 124 16.15 -7.76 -11.54
CA GLY A 124 15.43 -6.88 -10.63
C GLY A 124 15.71 -5.40 -10.91
N TRP A 125 16.96 -5.01 -11.13
CA TRP A 125 17.31 -3.63 -11.48
C TRP A 125 16.73 -3.20 -12.83
N ILE A 126 16.78 -4.06 -13.85
CA ILE A 126 16.18 -3.79 -15.17
C ILE A 126 14.67 -3.56 -15.02
N THR A 127 13.98 -4.41 -14.30
CA THR A 127 12.53 -4.30 -14.12
C THR A 127 12.12 -3.07 -13.31
N ILE A 128 12.94 -2.62 -12.34
CA ILE A 128 12.74 -1.36 -11.64
C ILE A 128 12.77 -0.19 -12.65
N VAL A 129 13.81 -0.11 -13.48
CA VAL A 129 13.94 0.94 -14.49
C VAL A 129 12.79 0.90 -15.49
N THR A 130 12.39 -0.30 -15.92
CA THR A 130 11.28 -0.47 -16.88
C THR A 130 9.93 -0.06 -16.25
N ALA A 131 9.71 -0.34 -14.97
CA ALA A 131 8.51 0.10 -14.27
C ALA A 131 8.43 1.64 -14.20
N PHE A 132 9.54 2.31 -13.88
CA PHE A 132 9.59 3.78 -13.91
C PHE A 132 9.38 4.33 -15.32
N ALA A 133 9.92 3.70 -16.36
CA ALA A 133 9.63 4.07 -17.75
C ALA A 133 8.13 3.94 -18.07
N GLY A 134 7.46 2.92 -17.56
CA GLY A 134 6.01 2.76 -17.68
C GLY A 134 5.23 3.89 -16.99
N VAL A 135 5.68 4.36 -15.82
CA VAL A 135 5.11 5.56 -15.17
C VAL A 135 5.30 6.79 -16.08
N VAL A 136 6.49 7.00 -16.62
CA VAL A 136 6.75 8.11 -17.55
C VAL A 136 5.86 8.02 -18.79
N LEU A 137 5.66 6.84 -19.37
CA LEU A 137 4.73 6.65 -20.49
C LEU A 137 3.29 6.99 -20.11
N LEU A 138 2.82 6.58 -18.95
CA LEU A 138 1.48 6.92 -18.45
C LEU A 138 1.32 8.44 -18.34
N LEU A 139 2.33 9.13 -17.80
CA LEU A 139 2.31 10.56 -17.54
C LEU A 139 2.35 11.42 -18.81
N PHE A 140 3.19 11.03 -19.75
CA PHE A 140 3.57 11.87 -20.89
C PHE A 140 3.02 11.35 -22.21
N TRP A 141 2.12 10.37 -22.19
CA TRP A 141 1.56 9.77 -23.41
C TRP A 141 1.01 10.83 -24.38
N ASN A 142 0.15 11.72 -23.87
CA ASN A 142 -0.47 12.74 -24.68
C ASN A 142 0.53 13.82 -25.16
N ASN A 143 1.59 14.08 -24.39
CA ASN A 143 2.67 14.99 -24.81
C ASN A 143 3.60 14.35 -25.84
N ILE A 144 3.82 13.02 -25.79
CA ILE A 144 4.71 12.30 -26.71
C ILE A 144 4.01 11.94 -28.01
N PHE A 145 2.74 11.50 -27.94
CA PHE A 145 2.00 10.92 -29.07
C PHE A 145 0.74 11.71 -29.45
N GLY A 146 0.32 12.69 -28.65
CA GLY A 146 -0.81 13.55 -28.93
C GLY A 146 -0.51 14.56 -30.03
N THR A 147 -1.53 14.91 -30.82
CA THR A 147 -1.41 15.89 -31.92
C THR A 147 -1.63 17.34 -31.47
N GLY A 148 -1.81 17.57 -30.15
CA GLY A 148 -2.12 18.89 -29.59
C GLY A 148 -0.88 19.62 -29.09
N SER A 149 -0.87 20.94 -29.28
CA SER A 149 0.12 21.88 -28.73
C SER A 149 -0.18 22.22 -27.26
N GLU A 150 -0.66 21.23 -26.46
CA GLU A 150 -0.91 21.50 -25.07
C GLU A 150 0.43 21.71 -24.33
N ALA A 151 0.48 22.79 -23.53
CA ALA A 151 1.66 23.07 -22.72
C ALA A 151 1.96 21.88 -21.82
N PHE A 152 3.24 21.53 -21.71
CA PHE A 152 3.73 20.49 -20.81
C PHE A 152 3.25 20.78 -19.39
N SER A 153 2.28 20.02 -18.93
CA SER A 153 1.76 20.09 -17.56
C SER A 153 1.89 18.73 -16.89
N ILE A 154 2.58 18.70 -15.75
CA ILE A 154 2.61 17.51 -14.89
C ILE A 154 1.42 17.61 -13.95
N ASP A 155 0.55 16.61 -13.97
CA ASP A 155 -0.53 16.52 -12.99
C ASP A 155 0.07 16.32 -11.59
N ILE A 156 -0.22 17.25 -10.69
CA ILE A 156 0.28 17.21 -9.30
C ILE A 156 -0.19 15.95 -8.55
N GLY A 157 -1.32 15.37 -8.94
CA GLY A 157 -1.84 14.13 -8.36
C GLY A 157 -0.88 12.96 -8.49
N ILE A 158 -0.07 12.96 -9.55
CA ILE A 158 0.98 11.96 -9.77
C ILE A 158 2.04 12.04 -8.68
N LEU A 159 2.49 13.25 -8.36
CA LEU A 159 3.45 13.45 -7.28
C LEU A 159 2.88 12.96 -5.95
N TRP A 160 1.62 13.32 -5.65
CA TRP A 160 0.97 12.86 -4.43
C TRP A 160 0.83 11.34 -4.38
N MET A 161 0.44 10.71 -5.47
CA MET A 161 0.29 9.26 -5.52
C MET A 161 1.64 8.53 -5.45
N PHE A 162 2.71 9.11 -6.03
CA PHE A 162 4.06 8.57 -5.89
C PHE A 162 4.57 8.68 -4.44
N LEU A 163 4.35 9.81 -3.77
CA LEU A 163 4.65 9.99 -2.35
C LEU A 163 3.83 9.04 -1.48
N CYS A 164 2.55 8.82 -1.83
CA CYS A 164 1.69 7.82 -1.21
C CYS A 164 2.32 6.42 -1.29
N ALA A 165 2.78 6.01 -2.47
CA ALA A 165 3.44 4.72 -2.67
C ALA A 165 4.75 4.60 -1.86
N LEU A 166 5.52 5.67 -1.77
CA LEU A 166 6.78 5.72 -1.01
C LEU A 166 6.54 5.56 0.49
N VAL A 167 5.61 6.32 1.06
CA VAL A 167 5.31 6.22 2.51
C VAL A 167 4.70 4.87 2.86
N PHE A 168 3.88 4.29 1.97
CA PHE A 168 3.33 2.96 2.18
C PHE A 168 4.39 1.85 2.10
N ALA A 169 5.41 2.01 1.27
CA ALA A 169 6.57 1.12 1.28
C ALA A 169 7.31 1.16 2.63
N ALA A 170 7.46 2.34 3.22
CA ALA A 170 8.00 2.48 4.58
C ALA A 170 7.10 1.80 5.63
N TYR A 171 5.78 1.94 5.53
CA TYR A 171 4.83 1.23 6.40
C TYR A 171 5.01 -0.30 6.34
N ASN A 172 5.22 -0.88 5.15
CA ASN A 172 5.44 -2.32 5.00
C ASN A 172 6.70 -2.79 5.75
N VAL A 173 7.77 -2.01 5.68
CA VAL A 173 9.02 -2.29 6.43
C VAL A 173 8.80 -2.17 7.93
N LEU A 174 8.11 -1.11 8.38
CA LEU A 174 7.78 -0.91 9.80
C LEU A 174 6.88 -2.01 10.34
N ASN A 175 5.92 -2.47 9.55
CA ASN A 175 5.03 -3.58 9.91
C ASN A 175 5.83 -4.85 10.18
N ARG A 176 6.78 -5.19 9.30
CA ARG A 176 7.69 -6.33 9.52
C ARG A 176 8.54 -6.13 10.77
N MET A 177 9.15 -4.98 10.93
CA MET A 177 10.01 -4.67 12.09
C MET A 177 9.25 -4.75 13.42
N LEU A 178 8.01 -4.26 13.46
CA LEU A 178 7.15 -4.36 14.64
C LEU A 178 6.73 -5.81 14.90
N THR A 179 6.50 -6.61 13.86
CA THR A 179 6.26 -8.05 13.97
C THR A 179 7.46 -8.77 14.60
N GLU A 180 8.69 -8.47 14.16
CA GLU A 180 9.93 -9.02 14.72
C GLU A 180 10.15 -8.60 16.17
N LYS A 181 9.69 -7.40 16.57
CA LYS A 181 9.63 -6.97 17.97
C LYS A 181 8.58 -7.72 18.82
N GLY A 182 7.80 -8.58 18.18
CA GLY A 182 6.80 -9.46 18.83
C GLY A 182 5.44 -8.81 19.02
N TYR A 183 5.12 -7.73 18.32
CA TYR A 183 3.75 -7.23 18.23
C TYR A 183 2.91 -8.11 17.30
N THR A 184 1.66 -8.33 17.68
CA THR A 184 0.71 -9.06 16.84
C THR A 184 0.19 -8.16 15.70
N ALA A 185 -0.32 -8.77 14.63
CA ALA A 185 -0.93 -8.05 13.53
C ALA A 185 -2.07 -7.10 13.97
N MET A 186 -2.85 -7.52 14.99
CA MET A 186 -3.91 -6.69 15.56
C MET A 186 -3.34 -5.48 16.29
N GLU A 187 -2.30 -5.66 17.09
CA GLU A 187 -1.64 -4.57 17.83
C GLU A 187 -1.00 -3.57 16.86
N ILE A 188 -0.32 -4.06 15.81
CA ILE A 188 0.30 -3.21 14.81
C ILE A 188 -0.76 -2.37 14.08
N ALA A 189 -1.79 -3.00 13.53
CA ALA A 189 -2.84 -2.29 12.81
C ALA A 189 -3.58 -1.29 13.73
N THR A 190 -3.91 -1.71 14.96
CA THR A 190 -4.65 -0.87 15.93
C THR A 190 -3.84 0.36 16.34
N TRP A 191 -2.61 0.16 16.81
CA TRP A 191 -1.81 1.29 17.30
C TRP A 191 -1.40 2.22 16.16
N SER A 192 -1.08 1.70 14.98
CA SER A 192 -0.83 2.55 13.81
C SER A 192 -2.05 3.39 13.43
N ALA A 193 -3.27 2.82 13.45
CA ALA A 193 -4.49 3.57 13.18
C ALA A 193 -4.78 4.62 14.27
N VAL A 194 -4.56 4.29 15.55
CA VAL A 194 -4.74 5.23 16.68
C VAL A 194 -3.78 6.42 16.53
N PHE A 195 -2.49 6.17 16.29
CA PHE A 195 -1.53 7.25 16.11
C PHE A 195 -1.84 8.09 14.87
N GLY A 196 -2.19 7.44 13.73
CA GLY A 196 -2.64 8.16 12.54
C GLY A 196 -3.88 9.04 12.79
N ALA A 197 -4.84 8.57 13.60
CA ALA A 197 -5.99 9.38 14.00
C ALA A 197 -5.56 10.57 14.88
N VAL A 198 -4.67 10.35 15.86
CA VAL A 198 -4.16 11.42 16.73
C VAL A 198 -3.43 12.49 15.93
N GLU A 199 -2.60 12.12 14.97
CA GLU A 199 -1.87 13.04 14.08
C GLU A 199 -2.80 13.96 13.27
N MET A 200 -4.02 13.50 12.99
CA MET A 200 -5.00 14.23 12.19
C MET A 200 -6.08 14.95 12.99
N LEU A 201 -6.07 14.91 14.34
CA LEU A 201 -7.11 15.53 15.18
C LEU A 201 -7.30 17.03 14.93
N GLY A 202 -6.28 17.73 14.41
CA GLY A 202 -6.39 19.14 14.05
C GLY A 202 -7.45 19.42 12.97
N PHE A 203 -7.83 18.43 12.17
CA PHE A 203 -8.86 18.56 11.13
C PHE A 203 -10.29 18.29 11.63
N LEU A 204 -10.47 17.89 12.90
CA LEU A 204 -11.76 17.48 13.45
C LEU A 204 -12.89 18.51 13.29
N PRO A 205 -12.69 19.84 13.51
CA PRO A 205 -13.75 20.82 13.33
C PRO A 205 -14.27 20.88 11.89
N GLY A 206 -13.38 20.88 10.91
CA GLY A 206 -13.74 20.85 9.48
C GLY A 206 -14.43 19.55 9.09
N THR A 207 -13.96 18.43 9.62
CA THR A 207 -14.55 17.10 9.38
C THR A 207 -16.01 17.03 9.82
N ILE A 208 -16.33 17.54 11.03
CA ILE A 208 -17.71 17.57 11.53
C ILE A 208 -18.61 18.40 10.60
N GLN A 209 -18.12 19.57 10.17
CA GLN A 209 -18.87 20.44 9.27
C GLN A 209 -19.13 19.76 7.91
N GLU A 210 -18.13 19.17 7.29
CA GLU A 210 -18.29 18.52 5.98
C GLU A 210 -19.18 17.28 6.05
N VAL A 211 -19.01 16.41 7.06
CA VAL A 211 -19.87 15.23 7.23
C VAL A 211 -21.34 15.60 7.41
N THR A 212 -21.63 16.67 8.15
CA THR A 212 -23.03 17.10 8.36
C THR A 212 -23.66 17.73 7.12
N SER A 213 -22.85 18.29 6.20
CA SER A 213 -23.34 18.91 4.96
C SER A 213 -23.28 17.99 3.75
N ALA A 214 -22.47 16.92 3.80
CA ALA A 214 -22.30 15.98 2.69
C ALA A 214 -23.56 15.13 2.45
N ALA A 215 -23.79 14.74 1.20
CA ALA A 215 -24.87 13.83 0.84
C ALA A 215 -24.71 12.46 1.50
N ALA A 216 -25.81 11.77 1.74
CA ALA A 216 -25.81 10.44 2.36
C ALA A 216 -24.90 9.45 1.60
N GLY A 217 -24.83 9.52 0.27
CA GLY A 217 -23.97 8.68 -0.56
C GLY A 217 -22.49 8.87 -0.27
N ALA A 218 -22.01 10.12 -0.11
CA ALA A 218 -20.63 10.43 0.23
C ALA A 218 -20.29 9.93 1.66
N ASN A 219 -21.18 10.15 2.62
CA ASN A 219 -21.01 9.65 3.97
C ASN A 219 -20.99 8.11 4.04
N MET A 220 -21.82 7.42 3.26
CA MET A 220 -21.78 5.95 3.15
C MET A 220 -20.49 5.45 2.50
N ALA A 221 -19.98 6.14 1.49
CA ALA A 221 -18.68 5.82 0.88
C ALA A 221 -17.52 6.04 1.89
N ALA A 222 -17.55 7.14 2.65
CA ALA A 222 -16.55 7.41 3.69
C ALA A 222 -16.58 6.35 4.80
N LEU A 223 -17.79 5.95 5.23
CA LEU A 223 -17.98 4.86 6.20
C LEU A 223 -17.42 3.54 5.65
N TYR A 224 -17.74 3.19 4.40
CA TYR A 224 -17.21 2.01 3.72
C TYR A 224 -15.66 2.04 3.73
N LEU A 225 -15.04 3.16 3.32
CA LEU A 225 -13.60 3.34 3.27
C LEU A 225 -12.94 3.17 4.65
N GLY A 226 -13.56 3.70 5.70
CA GLY A 226 -13.07 3.57 7.07
C GLY A 226 -13.14 2.14 7.61
N VAL A 227 -14.27 1.44 7.35
CA VAL A 227 -14.52 0.09 7.88
C VAL A 227 -13.71 -0.97 7.12
N PHE A 228 -13.87 -1.04 5.80
CA PHE A 228 -13.34 -2.16 5.01
C PHE A 228 -11.91 -1.90 4.54
N PRO A 229 -11.57 -0.88 3.72
CA PRO A 229 -10.21 -0.65 3.29
C PRO A 229 -9.27 -0.19 4.41
N SER A 230 -9.77 0.52 5.44
CA SER A 230 -8.89 1.10 6.46
C SER A 230 -8.79 0.30 7.76
N ALA A 231 -9.84 -0.40 8.21
CA ALA A 231 -9.75 -1.26 9.39
C ALA A 231 -9.47 -2.71 9.01
N LEU A 232 -10.42 -3.37 8.31
CA LEU A 232 -10.33 -4.79 8.03
C LEU A 232 -9.12 -5.13 7.15
N ALA A 233 -8.91 -4.39 6.06
CA ALA A 233 -7.83 -4.66 5.13
C ALA A 233 -6.45 -4.49 5.80
N TYR A 234 -6.25 -3.45 6.62
CA TYR A 234 -4.97 -3.26 7.34
C TYR A 234 -4.68 -4.36 8.37
N TYR A 235 -5.70 -4.84 9.06
CA TYR A 235 -5.55 -6.01 9.92
C TYR A 235 -5.15 -7.26 9.14
N LEU A 236 -5.85 -7.55 8.03
CA LEU A 236 -5.54 -8.71 7.19
C LEU A 236 -4.16 -8.59 6.54
N TRP A 237 -3.75 -7.37 6.15
CA TRP A 237 -2.42 -7.10 5.62
C TRP A 237 -1.33 -7.35 6.64
N SER A 238 -1.45 -6.76 7.83
CA SER A 238 -0.51 -7.02 8.93
C SER A 238 -0.46 -8.50 9.29
N LYS A 239 -1.61 -9.19 9.24
CA LYS A 239 -1.68 -10.64 9.47
C LYS A 239 -0.97 -11.41 8.37
N SER A 240 -1.11 -11.00 7.12
CA SER A 240 -0.42 -11.61 5.99
C SER A 240 1.10 -11.44 6.12
N ILE A 241 1.59 -10.22 6.38
CA ILE A 241 3.02 -9.93 6.60
C ILE A 241 3.58 -10.73 7.77
N SER A 242 2.83 -10.83 8.89
CA SER A 242 3.28 -11.57 10.08
C SER A 242 3.39 -13.09 9.89
N LEU A 243 2.74 -13.65 8.89
CA LEU A 243 2.75 -15.08 8.57
C LEU A 243 3.64 -15.42 7.38
N ALA A 244 4.03 -14.44 6.58
CA ALA A 244 4.86 -14.62 5.40
C ALA A 244 6.34 -14.75 5.79
N GLU A 245 7.09 -15.54 5.03
CA GLU A 245 8.54 -15.64 5.17
C GLU A 245 9.23 -14.37 4.66
N ARG A 246 8.68 -13.77 3.60
CA ARG A 246 9.17 -12.54 2.99
C ARG A 246 8.06 -11.51 2.81
N THR A 247 8.35 -10.24 3.09
CA THR A 247 7.42 -9.13 2.87
C THR A 247 7.02 -9.02 1.39
N SER A 248 7.95 -9.30 0.46
CA SER A 248 7.71 -9.26 -0.98
C SER A 248 6.63 -10.24 -1.44
N GLU A 249 6.47 -11.40 -0.80
CA GLU A 249 5.39 -12.36 -1.12
C GLU A 249 4.01 -11.73 -0.95
N VAL A 250 3.84 -10.89 0.05
CA VAL A 250 2.59 -10.21 0.35
C VAL A 250 2.41 -8.99 -0.52
N THR A 251 3.45 -8.14 -0.65
CA THR A 251 3.36 -6.89 -1.42
C THR A 251 3.11 -7.12 -2.92
N ASN A 252 3.49 -8.28 -3.45
CA ASN A 252 3.20 -8.66 -4.83
C ASN A 252 1.70 -8.74 -5.15
N TYR A 253 0.84 -8.98 -4.16
CA TYR A 253 -0.61 -8.95 -4.37
C TYR A 253 -1.14 -7.57 -4.76
N LEU A 254 -0.41 -6.49 -4.46
CA LEU A 254 -0.78 -5.12 -4.84
C LEU A 254 -0.87 -4.91 -6.36
N PHE A 255 -0.27 -5.80 -7.17
CA PHE A 255 -0.41 -5.76 -8.64
C PHE A 255 -1.83 -6.03 -9.13
N ILE A 256 -2.66 -6.62 -8.31
CA ILE A 256 -4.06 -6.89 -8.62
C ILE A 256 -4.90 -5.61 -8.45
N ASN A 257 -4.44 -4.64 -7.64
CA ASN A 257 -5.18 -3.41 -7.38
C ASN A 257 -5.59 -2.64 -8.65
N PRO A 258 -4.72 -2.43 -9.66
CA PRO A 258 -5.12 -1.71 -10.87
C PRO A 258 -6.27 -2.38 -11.61
N LEU A 259 -6.29 -3.71 -11.68
CA LEU A 259 -7.38 -4.45 -12.33
C LEU A 259 -8.70 -4.24 -11.56
N ILE A 260 -8.67 -4.36 -10.24
CA ILE A 260 -9.86 -4.20 -9.40
C ILE A 260 -10.36 -2.75 -9.46
N ALA A 261 -9.44 -1.77 -9.30
CA ALA A 261 -9.77 -0.36 -9.33
C ALA A 261 -10.41 0.03 -10.67
N THR A 262 -9.81 -0.39 -11.79
CA THR A 262 -10.32 -0.11 -13.15
C THR A 262 -11.69 -0.73 -13.38
N VAL A 263 -11.91 -1.99 -13.01
CA VAL A 263 -13.20 -2.66 -13.20
C VAL A 263 -14.28 -1.99 -12.36
N ILE A 264 -14.02 -1.66 -11.10
CA ILE A 264 -14.99 -1.00 -10.24
C ILE A 264 -15.23 0.45 -10.70
N ALA A 265 -14.20 1.18 -11.13
CA ALA A 265 -14.32 2.54 -11.64
C ALA A 265 -15.12 2.59 -12.95
N LEU A 266 -14.94 1.61 -13.84
CA LEU A 266 -15.74 1.48 -15.06
C LEU A 266 -17.22 1.29 -14.74
N ILE A 267 -17.56 0.46 -13.76
CA ILE A 267 -18.96 0.16 -13.37
C ILE A 267 -19.58 1.32 -12.59
N LEU A 268 -18.84 1.91 -11.64
CA LEU A 268 -19.39 2.86 -10.67
C LEU A 268 -19.33 4.32 -11.16
N LEU A 269 -18.26 4.67 -11.88
CA LEU A 269 -17.94 6.05 -12.30
C LEU A 269 -17.95 6.22 -13.82
N HIS A 270 -18.08 5.12 -14.58
CA HIS A 270 -17.91 5.10 -16.04
C HIS A 270 -16.54 5.63 -16.50
N GLU A 271 -15.50 5.50 -15.65
CA GLU A 271 -14.13 5.86 -15.98
C GLU A 271 -13.55 4.85 -16.98
N VAL A 272 -13.21 5.30 -18.19
CA VAL A 272 -12.52 4.50 -19.20
C VAL A 272 -11.06 4.91 -19.24
N PRO A 273 -10.09 3.98 -18.99
CA PRO A 273 -8.67 4.30 -19.07
C PRO A 273 -8.30 4.82 -20.47
N ASP A 274 -7.50 5.87 -20.53
CA ASP A 274 -6.93 6.35 -21.77
C ASP A 274 -5.80 5.43 -22.29
N MET A 275 -5.27 5.71 -23.49
CA MET A 275 -4.22 4.88 -24.09
C MET A 275 -2.91 4.95 -23.30
N GLY A 276 -2.60 6.10 -22.70
CA GLY A 276 -1.42 6.25 -21.82
C GLY A 276 -1.51 5.37 -20.58
N THR A 277 -2.65 5.42 -19.92
CA THR A 277 -2.98 4.56 -18.77
C THR A 277 -2.92 3.08 -19.15
N PHE A 278 -3.45 2.71 -20.33
CA PHE A 278 -3.46 1.33 -20.79
C PHE A 278 -2.04 0.83 -21.10
N VAL A 279 -1.27 1.55 -21.92
CA VAL A 279 0.08 1.12 -22.33
C VAL A 279 1.08 1.24 -21.19
N GLY A 280 1.12 2.37 -20.49
CA GLY A 280 1.99 2.57 -19.33
C GLY A 280 1.68 1.58 -18.21
N GLY A 281 0.38 1.31 -17.98
CA GLY A 281 -0.08 0.32 -17.00
C GLY A 281 0.38 -1.10 -17.33
N ILE A 282 0.29 -1.54 -18.58
CA ILE A 282 0.80 -2.85 -19.02
C ILE A 282 2.31 -2.96 -18.76
N VAL A 283 3.09 -1.91 -19.12
CA VAL A 283 4.54 -1.91 -18.90
C VAL A 283 4.86 -2.01 -17.41
N ILE A 284 4.17 -1.25 -16.55
CA ILE A 284 4.36 -1.31 -15.10
C ILE A 284 4.02 -2.72 -14.58
N ILE A 285 2.84 -3.23 -14.89
CA ILE A 285 2.38 -4.54 -14.38
C ILE A 285 3.34 -5.65 -14.81
N ILE A 286 3.74 -5.70 -16.09
CA ILE A 286 4.70 -6.72 -16.58
C ILE A 286 6.02 -6.59 -15.84
N SER A 287 6.57 -5.37 -15.70
CA SER A 287 7.83 -5.13 -15.00
C SER A 287 7.78 -5.64 -13.57
N VAL A 288 6.69 -5.36 -12.87
CA VAL A 288 6.56 -5.73 -11.47
C VAL A 288 6.32 -7.24 -11.30
N VAL A 289 5.56 -7.87 -12.19
CA VAL A 289 5.41 -9.33 -12.22
C VAL A 289 6.76 -10.02 -12.47
N VAL A 290 7.55 -9.53 -13.45
CA VAL A 290 8.89 -10.06 -13.70
C VAL A 290 9.82 -9.84 -12.52
N PHE A 291 9.76 -8.66 -11.87
CA PHE A 291 10.50 -8.39 -10.64
C PHE A 291 10.14 -9.41 -9.55
N SER A 292 8.86 -9.64 -9.31
CA SER A 292 8.36 -10.60 -8.33
C SER A 292 8.86 -12.03 -8.56
N LEU A 293 8.90 -12.44 -9.83
CA LEU A 293 9.28 -13.82 -10.19
C LEU A 293 10.79 -14.04 -10.29
N LYS A 294 11.56 -13.00 -10.66
CA LYS A 294 12.97 -13.14 -11.04
C LYS A 294 13.89 -12.06 -10.47
N GLY A 295 13.37 -11.07 -9.77
CA GLY A 295 14.13 -9.89 -9.31
C GLY A 295 14.94 -10.08 -8.03
N SER A 296 14.58 -11.09 -7.23
CA SER A 296 15.33 -11.47 -6.02
C SER A 296 15.97 -12.85 -6.22
N PRO A 297 17.18 -13.10 -5.73
CA PRO A 297 17.76 -14.43 -5.69
C PRO A 297 16.87 -15.37 -4.86
N ASP A 298 16.71 -16.62 -5.29
CA ASP A 298 16.03 -17.63 -4.50
C ASP A 298 16.76 -17.84 -3.17
N SER A 299 16.06 -17.70 -2.05
CA SER A 299 16.62 -17.97 -0.72
C SER A 299 17.12 -19.40 -0.55
N ASP A 300 16.55 -20.35 -1.29
CA ASP A 300 16.96 -21.75 -1.27
C ASP A 300 18.35 -21.96 -1.89
N ALA A 301 18.72 -21.16 -2.92
CA ALA A 301 20.06 -21.19 -3.50
C ALA A 301 21.11 -20.54 -2.55
N GLU A 302 20.74 -19.51 -1.80
CA GLU A 302 21.62 -18.86 -0.83
C GLU A 302 21.79 -19.69 0.45
N LEU A 303 20.71 -20.30 0.96
CA LEU A 303 20.79 -21.26 2.07
C LEU A 303 21.61 -22.48 1.68
N SER A 304 21.42 -23.04 0.50
CA SER A 304 22.23 -24.17 0.04
C SER A 304 23.72 -23.82 -0.14
N SER A 305 24.04 -22.60 -0.56
CA SER A 305 25.45 -22.14 -0.66
C SER A 305 26.07 -21.90 0.72
N VAL A 306 25.34 -21.34 1.68
CA VAL A 306 25.80 -21.14 3.06
C VAL A 306 25.98 -22.49 3.79
N TYR A 307 25.06 -23.44 3.56
CA TYR A 307 25.23 -24.81 4.08
C TYR A 307 26.40 -25.54 3.40
N ALA A 308 26.58 -25.42 2.10
CA ALA A 308 27.72 -26.00 1.38
C ALA A 308 29.06 -25.44 1.86
N ASP A 309 29.15 -24.14 2.12
CA ASP A 309 30.36 -23.49 2.65
C ASP A 309 30.64 -23.90 4.11
N SER A 310 29.61 -24.04 4.94
CA SER A 310 29.79 -24.48 6.32
C SER A 310 30.23 -25.95 6.45
N TYR A 311 29.89 -26.81 5.49
CA TYR A 311 30.35 -28.21 5.46
C TYR A 311 31.71 -28.39 4.78
N SER A 312 32.15 -27.43 3.94
CA SER A 312 33.46 -27.48 3.30
C SER A 312 34.64 -27.22 4.26
N HIS A 313 34.37 -26.66 5.43
CA HIS A 313 35.36 -26.35 6.47
C HIS A 313 35.43 -27.37 7.61
N ILE A 314 34.75 -28.51 7.54
CA ILE A 314 34.92 -29.59 8.50
C ILE A 314 36.16 -30.40 8.05
N PRO A 315 37.31 -30.36 8.81
CA PRO A 315 38.46 -31.17 8.45
C PRO A 315 38.08 -32.66 8.54
N SER A 316 38.28 -33.37 7.44
CA SER A 316 38.18 -34.81 7.43
C SER A 316 39.19 -35.37 8.43
N GLY A 317 38.71 -35.67 9.65
CA GLY A 317 39.54 -36.31 10.68
C GLY A 317 40.03 -37.66 10.15
N LYS A 318 41.34 -37.76 10.07
CA LYS A 318 42.05 -39.05 9.98
C LYS A 318 42.26 -39.61 11.38
#